data_5ce11ea66a3656f4992338aa78b919c5
#
_entry.id   5ce11ea66a3656f4992338aa78b919c5
#
_cell.length_a   1.000
_cell.length_b   1.000
_cell.length_c   1.000
_cell.angle_alpha   90.00
_cell.angle_beta   90.00
_cell.angle_gamma   90.00
#
_symmetry.space_group_name_H-M   'P 1'
#
loop_
_entity.id
_entity.type
_entity.pdbx_description
1 polymer ?
#
loop_
_entity_poly.entity_id
_entity_poly.type
_entity_poly.pdbx_seq_one_letter_code
_entity_poly.pdbx_strand_id
1 'polypeptide(L)'
;MKVFFNNSCKICRAEINLYKKENIKEIDWIDITNNSVAQKETSRNDKELLRRLHVIDQNKVIQGAEAFLYVWRKIPKYKFLYNFFKLPIVFTLFKFGYEIVAYFLYLKNKKQLKS
;
A
#
# COMPACT_ATOMS: atom_id res chain seq x y z
N MET A 1 6.69 -10.18 -5.28
CA MET A 1 5.95 -9.37 -4.31
C MET A 1 4.68 -8.82 -4.94
N LYS A 2 3.57 -8.92 -4.25
CA LYS A 2 2.29 -8.38 -4.71
C LYS A 2 1.95 -7.15 -3.90
N VAL A 3 1.56 -6.07 -4.57
CA VAL A 3 1.16 -4.82 -3.91
C VAL A 3 -0.31 -4.56 -4.23
N PHE A 4 -1.12 -4.46 -3.19
CA PHE A 4 -2.57 -4.25 -3.30
C PHE A 4 -2.89 -2.79 -3.04
N PHE A 5 -3.39 -2.12 -4.05
CA PHE A 5 -3.66 -0.67 -3.98
C PHE A 5 -5.06 -0.34 -4.48
N ASN A 6 -5.55 0.85 -4.14
CA ASN A 6 -6.87 1.30 -4.56
C ASN A 6 -6.78 2.18 -5.80
N ASN A 7 -7.07 1.62 -6.96
CA ASN A 7 -7.02 2.35 -8.23
C ASN A 7 -8.16 3.35 -8.38
N SER A 8 -9.20 3.23 -7.56
CA SER A 8 -10.33 4.17 -7.57
C SER A 8 -10.04 5.46 -6.81
N CYS A 9 -8.98 5.49 -6.03
CA CYS A 9 -8.54 6.68 -5.29
C CYS A 9 -7.53 7.44 -6.14
N LYS A 10 -7.83 8.71 -6.47
CA LYS A 10 -6.95 9.51 -7.32
C LYS A 10 -5.55 9.68 -6.75
N ILE A 11 -5.46 9.95 -5.44
CA ILE A 11 -4.18 10.16 -4.77
C ILE A 11 -3.37 8.86 -4.74
N CYS A 12 -4.02 7.76 -4.37
CA CYS A 12 -3.37 6.45 -4.33
C CYS A 12 -2.88 6.03 -5.71
N ARG A 13 -3.72 6.23 -6.74
CA ARG A 13 -3.38 5.87 -8.11
C ARG A 13 -2.19 6.69 -8.63
N ALA A 14 -2.18 7.99 -8.33
CA ALA A 14 -1.10 8.86 -8.77
C ALA A 14 0.25 8.40 -8.19
N GLU A 15 0.26 8.06 -6.91
CA GLU A 15 1.46 7.57 -6.24
C GLU A 15 1.94 6.24 -6.84
N ILE A 16 1.01 5.30 -7.00
CA ILE A 16 1.34 3.99 -7.55
C ILE A 16 1.83 4.10 -8.99
N ASN A 17 1.26 5.02 -9.78
CA ASN A 17 1.71 5.23 -11.15
C ASN A 17 3.17 5.72 -11.20
N LEU A 18 3.60 6.51 -10.22
CA LEU A 18 5.02 6.90 -10.13
C LEU A 18 5.90 5.67 -9.94
N TYR A 19 5.47 4.73 -9.11
CA TYR A 19 6.24 3.50 -8.86
C TYR A 19 6.22 2.58 -10.09
N LYS A 20 5.09 2.48 -10.79
CA LYS A 20 4.97 1.64 -11.98
C LYS A 20 5.93 2.07 -13.10
N LYS A 21 6.25 3.36 -13.16
CA LYS A 21 7.19 3.87 -14.16
C LYS A 21 8.57 3.24 -14.06
N GLU A 22 8.94 2.72 -12.89
CA GLU A 22 10.24 2.11 -12.66
C GLU A 22 10.34 0.69 -13.23
N ASN A 23 9.22 0.10 -13.66
CA ASN A 23 9.16 -1.21 -14.31
C ASN A 23 9.89 -2.32 -13.55
N ILE A 24 9.58 -2.45 -12.24
CA ILE A 24 10.18 -3.48 -11.42
C ILE A 24 9.45 -4.80 -11.64
N LYS A 25 10.13 -5.77 -12.24
CA LYS A 25 9.51 -7.05 -12.60
C LYS A 25 9.08 -7.89 -11.41
N GLU A 26 9.72 -7.72 -10.27
CA GLU A 26 9.43 -8.46 -9.05
C GLU A 26 8.17 -7.98 -8.35
N ILE A 27 7.55 -6.89 -8.82
CA ILE A 27 6.35 -6.33 -8.20
C ILE A 27 5.14 -6.50 -9.11
N ASP A 28 4.11 -7.18 -8.58
CA ASP A 28 2.80 -7.27 -9.23
C ASP A 28 1.87 -6.26 -8.55
N TRP A 29 1.36 -5.32 -9.34
CA TRP A 29 0.45 -4.29 -8.85
C TRP A 29 -0.99 -4.74 -9.02
N ILE A 30 -1.73 -4.86 -7.92
CA ILE A 30 -3.08 -5.42 -7.93
C ILE A 30 -4.08 -4.38 -7.41
N ASP A 31 -5.07 -4.05 -8.24
CA ASP A 31 -6.15 -3.16 -7.84
C ASP A 31 -7.15 -3.91 -6.97
N ILE A 32 -7.47 -3.36 -5.81
CA ILE A 32 -8.40 -3.98 -4.86
C ILE A 32 -9.86 -3.74 -5.21
N THR A 33 -10.15 -2.87 -6.17
CA THR A 33 -11.53 -2.47 -6.49
C THR A 33 -12.31 -3.67 -7.01
N ASN A 34 -13.37 -4.07 -6.29
CA ASN A 34 -14.22 -5.22 -6.64
C ASN A 34 -13.41 -6.49 -6.92
N ASN A 35 -12.41 -6.75 -6.09
CA ASN A 35 -11.48 -7.85 -6.30
C ASN A 35 -11.57 -8.88 -5.17
N SER A 36 -12.43 -9.89 -5.36
CA SER A 36 -12.61 -10.95 -4.37
C SER A 36 -11.37 -11.85 -4.25
N VAL A 37 -10.59 -11.98 -5.33
CA VAL A 37 -9.35 -12.76 -5.30
C VAL A 37 -8.35 -12.12 -4.36
N ALA A 38 -8.23 -10.78 -4.41
CA ALA A 38 -7.34 -10.05 -3.51
C ALA A 38 -7.76 -10.25 -2.05
N GLN A 39 -9.07 -10.27 -1.79
CA GLN A 39 -9.57 -10.51 -0.44
C GLN A 39 -9.17 -11.90 0.07
N LYS A 40 -9.25 -12.90 -0.79
CA LYS A 40 -8.87 -14.27 -0.42
C LYS A 40 -7.36 -14.39 -0.20
N GLU A 41 -6.57 -13.82 -1.10
CA GLU A 41 -5.11 -13.90 -1.00
C GLU A 41 -4.57 -13.24 0.27
N THR A 42 -5.17 -12.10 0.64
CA THR A 42 -4.70 -11.34 1.81
C THR A 42 -5.38 -11.76 3.10
N SER A 43 -6.47 -12.52 3.03
CA SER A 43 -7.35 -12.81 4.16
C SER A 43 -7.89 -11.51 4.76
N ARG A 44 -8.13 -10.50 3.93
CA ARG A 44 -8.64 -9.19 4.33
C ARG A 44 -9.92 -8.89 3.56
N ASN A 45 -10.87 -8.19 4.19
CA ASN A 45 -12.09 -7.76 3.53
C ASN A 45 -11.89 -6.44 2.78
N ASP A 46 -12.90 -6.00 2.04
CA ASP A 46 -12.85 -4.75 1.27
C ASP A 46 -12.45 -3.56 2.13
N LYS A 47 -13.02 -3.47 3.32
CA LYS A 47 -12.76 -2.34 4.22
C LYS A 47 -11.31 -2.28 4.64
N GLU A 48 -10.75 -3.42 5.00
CA GLU A 48 -9.36 -3.50 5.44
C GLU A 48 -8.40 -3.15 4.29
N LEU A 49 -8.68 -3.67 3.09
CA LEU A 49 -7.85 -3.38 1.92
C LEU A 49 -7.94 -1.91 1.51
N LEU A 50 -9.13 -1.30 1.65
CA LEU A 50 -9.31 0.11 1.33
C LEU A 50 -8.58 1.02 2.32
N ARG A 51 -8.54 0.60 3.58
CA ARG A 51 -8.02 1.44 4.65
C ARG A 51 -6.50 1.58 4.63
N ARG A 52 -5.78 0.55 4.18
CA ARG A 52 -4.31 0.56 4.20
C ARG A 52 -3.73 -0.10 2.97
N LEU A 53 -2.51 0.30 2.63
CA LEU A 53 -1.73 -0.40 1.61
C LEU A 53 -1.38 -1.80 2.14
N HIS A 54 -1.51 -2.81 1.30
CA HIS A 54 -1.16 -4.18 1.65
C HIS A 54 -0.14 -4.73 0.66
N VAL A 55 0.77 -5.54 1.16
CA VAL A 55 1.80 -6.20 0.37
C VAL A 55 1.87 -7.67 0.80
N ILE A 56 2.02 -8.57 -0.16
CA ILE A 56 2.37 -9.96 0.14
C ILE A 56 3.79 -10.19 -0.36
N ASP A 57 4.68 -10.55 0.55
CA ASP A 57 6.06 -10.87 0.23
C ASP A 57 6.47 -12.11 1.01
N GLN A 58 7.00 -13.11 0.30
CA GLN A 58 7.40 -14.39 0.90
C GLN A 58 6.29 -14.98 1.78
N ASN A 59 5.07 -15.00 1.25
CA ASN A 59 3.87 -15.54 1.90
C ASN A 59 3.45 -14.80 3.17
N LYS A 60 3.99 -13.60 3.41
CA LYS A 60 3.60 -12.76 4.53
C LYS A 60 2.77 -11.58 4.04
N VAL A 61 1.69 -11.28 4.77
CA VAL A 61 0.86 -10.10 4.50
C VAL A 61 1.36 -8.97 5.38
N ILE A 62 1.81 -7.88 4.73
CA ILE A 62 2.31 -6.69 5.41
C ILE A 62 1.35 -5.54 5.08
N GLN A 63 1.01 -4.72 6.07
CA GLN A 63 0.05 -3.65 5.86
C GLN A 63 0.55 -2.33 6.44
N GLY A 64 -0.03 -1.23 5.94
CA GLY A 64 0.20 0.10 6.49
C GLY A 64 1.57 0.66 6.13
N ALA A 65 2.15 1.42 7.04
CA ALA A 65 3.42 2.08 6.83
C ALA A 65 4.55 1.10 6.49
N GLU A 66 4.54 -0.07 7.11
CA GLU A 66 5.55 -1.09 6.85
C GLU A 66 5.50 -1.57 5.40
N ALA A 67 4.31 -1.63 4.81
CA ALA A 67 4.16 -2.03 3.41
C ALA A 67 4.91 -1.08 2.48
N PHE A 68 4.91 0.22 2.79
CA PHE A 68 5.67 1.19 2.01
C PHE A 68 7.17 0.92 2.06
N LEU A 69 7.68 0.52 3.22
CA LEU A 69 9.10 0.17 3.34
C LEU A 69 9.45 -0.99 2.40
N TYR A 70 8.58 -1.98 2.31
CA TYR A 70 8.79 -3.11 1.41
C TYR A 70 8.83 -2.68 -0.05
N VAL A 71 7.91 -1.78 -0.45
CA VAL A 71 7.86 -1.26 -1.81
C VAL A 71 9.13 -0.46 -2.13
N TRP A 72 9.49 0.49 -1.26
CA TRP A 72 10.64 1.35 -1.49
C TRP A 72 11.95 0.56 -1.56
N ARG A 73 12.06 -0.51 -0.76
CA ARG A 73 13.24 -1.36 -0.78
C ARG A 73 13.44 -2.06 -2.12
N LYS A 74 12.35 -2.40 -2.80
CA LYS A 74 12.39 -3.09 -4.09
C LYS A 74 12.66 -2.17 -5.27
N ILE A 75 12.42 -0.87 -5.13
CA ILE A 75 12.58 0.09 -6.22
C ILE A 75 13.86 0.89 -6.00
N PRO A 76 14.90 0.70 -6.85
CA PRO A 76 16.20 1.38 -6.64
C PRO A 76 16.08 2.90 -6.48
N LYS A 77 15.22 3.54 -7.28
CA LYS A 77 15.03 4.99 -7.23
C LYS A 77 14.53 5.47 -5.86
N TYR A 78 13.75 4.65 -5.17
CA TYR A 78 13.15 5.02 -3.88
C TYR A 78 13.83 4.35 -2.69
N LYS A 79 14.96 3.69 -2.90
CA LYS A 79 15.67 3.01 -1.83
C LYS A 79 16.15 3.98 -0.75
N PHE A 80 16.41 5.24 -1.13
CA PHE A 80 16.79 6.25 -0.15
C PHE A 80 15.67 6.51 0.87
N LEU A 81 14.41 6.42 0.43
CA LEU A 81 13.27 6.52 1.35
C LEU A 81 13.25 5.36 2.33
N TYR A 82 13.51 4.14 1.84
CA TYR A 82 13.59 2.99 2.71
C TYR A 82 14.69 3.18 3.77
N ASN A 83 15.88 3.61 3.34
CA ASN A 83 17.01 3.79 4.25
C ASN A 83 16.74 4.83 5.33
N PHE A 84 15.97 5.87 5.01
CA PHE A 84 15.62 6.92 5.96
C PHE A 84 14.48 6.49 6.89
N PHE A 85 13.40 5.97 6.31
CA PHE A 85 12.18 5.66 7.08
C PHE A 85 12.29 4.36 7.87
N LYS A 86 13.30 3.53 7.64
CA LYS A 86 13.51 2.32 8.45
C LYS A 86 14.07 2.61 9.84
N LEU A 87 14.61 3.81 10.06
CA LEU A 87 15.15 4.20 11.36
C LEU A 87 14.03 4.22 12.39
N PRO A 88 14.24 3.64 13.61
CA PRO A 88 13.14 3.45 14.57
C PRO A 88 12.33 4.70 14.90
N ILE A 89 12.99 5.82 15.18
CA ILE A 89 12.29 7.06 15.53
C ILE A 89 11.56 7.61 14.32
N VAL A 90 12.22 7.64 13.16
CA VAL A 90 11.61 8.13 11.93
C VAL A 90 10.42 7.26 11.54
N PHE A 91 10.56 5.94 11.64
CA PHE A 91 9.48 5.03 11.30
C PHE A 91 8.26 5.23 12.20
N THR A 92 8.49 5.44 13.50
CA THR A 92 7.40 5.68 14.44
C THR A 92 6.60 6.92 14.04
N LEU A 93 7.29 8.02 13.72
CA LEU A 93 6.63 9.25 13.27
C LEU A 93 5.90 9.05 11.94
N PHE A 94 6.54 8.36 11.01
CA PHE A 94 5.93 8.03 9.72
C PHE A 94 4.68 7.19 9.89
N LYS A 95 4.73 6.20 10.78
CA LYS A 95 3.59 5.32 11.05
C LYS A 95 2.38 6.10 11.53
N PHE A 96 2.58 7.03 12.47
CA PHE A 96 1.50 7.88 12.96
C PHE A 96 0.94 8.77 11.84
N GLY A 97 1.83 9.43 11.09
CA GLY A 97 1.41 10.26 9.96
C GLY A 97 0.64 9.48 8.92
N TYR A 98 1.14 8.28 8.58
CA TYR A 98 0.49 7.41 7.63
C TYR A 98 -0.92 7.04 8.10
N GLU A 99 -1.08 6.67 9.38
CA GLU A 99 -2.39 6.26 9.91
C GLU A 99 -3.40 7.41 9.83
N ILE A 100 -2.96 8.63 10.08
CA ILE A 100 -3.83 9.81 9.97
C ILE A 100 -4.27 10.01 8.52
N VAL A 101 -3.31 10.03 7.59
CA VAL A 101 -3.61 10.21 6.16
C VAL A 101 -4.47 9.07 5.64
N ALA A 102 -4.15 7.83 6.02
CA ALA A 102 -4.92 6.67 5.59
C ALA A 102 -6.36 6.73 6.07
N TYR A 103 -6.58 7.22 7.28
CA TYR A 103 -7.93 7.36 7.82
C TYR A 103 -8.74 8.40 7.02
N PHE A 104 -8.13 9.56 6.72
CA PHE A 104 -8.80 10.57 5.92
C PHE A 104 -9.10 10.07 4.51
N LEU A 105 -8.16 9.38 3.88
CA LEU A 105 -8.39 8.79 2.55
C LEU A 105 -9.47 7.72 2.60
N TYR A 106 -9.51 6.93 3.67
CA TYR A 106 -10.56 5.95 3.87
C TYR A 106 -11.93 6.62 3.93
N LEU A 107 -12.06 7.69 4.73
CA LEU A 107 -13.32 8.41 4.85
C LEU A 107 -13.75 9.00 3.50
N LYS A 108 -12.80 9.52 2.74
CA LYS A 108 -13.08 10.09 1.42
C LYS A 108 -13.54 9.02 0.42
N ASN A 109 -12.98 7.82 0.51
CA ASN A 109 -13.22 6.77 -0.48
C ASN A 109 -14.17 5.67 0.00
N LYS A 110 -14.69 5.76 1.22
CA LYS A 110 -15.54 4.69 1.77
C LYS A 110 -16.82 4.45 0.97
N LYS A 111 -17.23 5.41 0.16
CA LYS A 111 -18.42 5.29 -0.69
C LYS A 111 -18.31 4.16 -1.71
N GLN A 112 -17.08 3.76 -2.07
CA GLN A 112 -16.90 2.65 -2.99
C GLN A 112 -17.19 1.30 -2.35
N LEU A 113 -17.23 1.26 -1.01
CA LEU A 113 -17.62 0.06 -0.30
C LEU A 113 -19.13 -0.11 -0.39
N LYS A 114 -19.56 -1.26 -0.83
CA LYS A 114 -20.99 -1.58 -0.83
C LYS A 114 -21.34 -2.18 0.52
N SER A 115 -22.19 -1.46 1.19
CA SER A 115 -22.71 -1.94 2.47
C SER A 115 -23.74 -3.04 2.23
#